data_3885069971339087f7dd6af23a79d08f
#
_entry.id   3885069971339087f7dd6af23a79d08f
#
_cell.length_a   1.000
_cell.length_b   1.000
_cell.length_c   1.000
_cell.angle_alpha   90.00
_cell.angle_beta   90.00
_cell.angle_gamma   90.00
#
_symmetry.space_group_name_H-M   'P 1'
#
loop_
_entity.id
_entity.type
_entity.pdbx_description
1 polymer ?
#
loop_
_entity_poly.entity_id
_entity_poly.type
_entity_poly.pdbx_seq_one_letter_code
_entity_poly.pdbx_strand_id
1 'polypeptide(L)'
;MNSWAMVWVAGLFAAVIAVCAVGQVAPDSALLAEIERIKAIDNHTHVSKVVGTGEQDRDFDALPCDLIEAGADTLMARPENPQFLEAWKKLYGYKYEDRDPAHVKELIAAREKVMREQGDHFPAWVLDQLNIETMFANRVAMGRGLNALRFRWVPFDDALMSPLNPEMVADTPDKKAFYGQEAKILKTYLSAAGVSGLPATLDEYVDRVIKPTLESQKKAGAPAIKFEAAYLRPLNFGSQPGAQEREEAAKAYARYASGGAAAREEVLRVQAVLFRTIALLAGHEGLAVHIHTGQGCGNYFDLAGARPTELESVLDDPSLRGTNFVLLHGGAGPYTHEVTVLIAKPNVYADFSEQDALIPPRALSAVLREWLEWYPEKVLYGTDLAPGPPERDWDVIGYSTNQTARKALAIALTGMMNDGEITRERALELARMVLRENAMKLYGMR
;
A
#
# COMPACT_ATOMS: atom_id res chain seq x y z
N MET A 1 30.10 -82.37 28.17
CA MET A 1 30.68 -81.04 27.99
C MET A 1 29.93 -80.45 26.82
N ASN A 2 28.89 -79.67 27.12
CA ASN A 2 27.89 -79.23 26.15
C ASN A 2 28.19 -77.76 25.72
N SER A 3 28.40 -77.55 24.44
CA SER A 3 28.52 -76.23 23.83
C SER A 3 27.15 -75.78 23.32
N TRP A 4 26.64 -74.70 23.83
CA TRP A 4 25.44 -74.02 23.38
C TRP A 4 25.81 -72.99 22.31
N ALA A 5 25.32 -73.22 21.10
CA ALA A 5 25.43 -72.23 20.03
C ALA A 5 24.24 -71.26 20.13
N MET A 6 24.52 -70.01 20.34
CA MET A 6 23.56 -68.92 20.30
C MET A 6 23.40 -68.42 18.87
N VAL A 7 22.23 -68.63 18.29
CA VAL A 7 21.83 -68.08 16.99
C VAL A 7 21.23 -66.69 17.20
N TRP A 8 21.91 -65.64 16.72
CA TRP A 8 21.34 -64.27 16.63
C TRP A 8 20.55 -64.14 15.36
N VAL A 9 19.25 -63.94 15.48
CA VAL A 9 18.37 -63.54 14.37
C VAL A 9 18.36 -62.01 14.32
N ALA A 10 19.10 -61.45 13.37
CA ALA A 10 19.06 -60.02 13.10
C ALA A 10 17.81 -59.70 12.26
N GLY A 11 16.77 -59.18 12.93
CA GLY A 11 15.60 -58.63 12.26
C GLY A 11 15.93 -57.26 11.68
N LEU A 12 16.07 -57.14 10.36
CA LEU A 12 16.10 -55.86 9.65
C LEU A 12 14.72 -55.19 9.74
N PHE A 13 14.54 -54.21 10.61
CA PHE A 13 13.45 -53.23 10.51
C PHE A 13 13.84 -52.18 9.46
N ALA A 14 13.38 -52.33 8.23
CA ALA A 14 13.42 -51.26 7.24
C ALA A 14 12.33 -50.24 7.63
N ALA A 15 12.68 -49.22 8.39
CA ALA A 15 11.83 -48.04 8.57
C ALA A 15 11.80 -47.27 7.24
N VAL A 16 10.71 -47.43 6.50
CA VAL A 16 10.41 -46.52 5.37
C VAL A 16 10.03 -45.19 5.97
N ILE A 17 11.03 -44.29 6.07
CA ILE A 17 10.77 -42.88 6.32
C ILE A 17 10.17 -42.34 5.02
N ALA A 18 8.84 -42.29 4.93
CA ALA A 18 8.15 -41.47 3.95
C ALA A 18 8.49 -40.01 4.29
N VAL A 19 9.54 -39.48 3.68
CA VAL A 19 9.76 -38.06 3.60
C VAL A 19 8.62 -37.54 2.75
N CYS A 20 7.57 -37.06 3.38
CA CYS A 20 6.61 -36.17 2.72
C CYS A 20 7.43 -34.96 2.27
N ALA A 21 7.95 -35.02 1.05
CA ALA A 21 8.38 -33.81 0.37
C ALA A 21 7.11 -32.94 0.30
N VAL A 22 7.05 -31.90 1.12
CA VAL A 22 6.08 -30.82 0.94
C VAL A 22 6.47 -30.20 -0.40
N GLY A 23 5.97 -30.79 -1.46
CA GLY A 23 6.16 -30.31 -2.82
C GLY A 23 5.63 -28.90 -2.88
N GLN A 24 6.41 -27.98 -3.46
CA GLN A 24 5.90 -26.64 -3.73
C GLN A 24 4.64 -26.77 -4.57
N VAL A 25 3.53 -26.20 -4.10
CA VAL A 25 2.29 -26.15 -4.88
C VAL A 25 2.54 -25.27 -6.09
N ALA A 26 2.58 -25.88 -7.27
CA ALA A 26 2.55 -25.12 -8.51
C ALA A 26 1.11 -24.62 -8.75
N PRO A 27 0.90 -23.45 -9.33
CA PRO A 27 -0.44 -22.99 -9.66
C PRO A 27 -1.07 -23.91 -10.71
N ASP A 28 -2.36 -24.22 -10.57
CA ASP A 28 -3.15 -24.83 -11.64
C ASP A 28 -3.13 -23.86 -12.85
N SER A 29 -2.62 -24.33 -13.98
CA SER A 29 -2.39 -23.51 -15.16
C SER A 29 -3.67 -22.97 -15.77
N ALA A 30 -4.76 -23.73 -15.71
CA ALA A 30 -6.06 -23.29 -16.21
C ALA A 30 -6.68 -22.25 -15.27
N LEU A 31 -6.53 -22.42 -13.94
CA LEU A 31 -6.96 -21.43 -12.97
C LEU A 31 -6.18 -20.11 -13.14
N LEU A 32 -4.84 -20.17 -13.28
CA LEU A 32 -4.02 -19.00 -13.52
C LEU A 32 -4.45 -18.25 -14.78
N ALA A 33 -4.68 -18.97 -15.89
CA ALA A 33 -5.12 -18.37 -17.15
C ALA A 33 -6.50 -17.67 -17.03
N GLU A 34 -7.38 -18.14 -16.16
CA GLU A 34 -8.66 -17.48 -15.86
C GLU A 34 -8.46 -16.25 -14.97
N ILE A 35 -7.59 -16.33 -13.95
CA ILE A 35 -7.23 -15.20 -13.08
C ILE A 35 -6.60 -14.07 -13.89
N GLU A 36 -5.75 -14.37 -14.87
CA GLU A 36 -5.11 -13.37 -15.75
C GLU A 36 -6.13 -12.58 -16.59
N ARG A 37 -7.31 -13.14 -16.87
CA ARG A 37 -8.38 -12.47 -17.63
C ARG A 37 -9.25 -11.55 -16.78
N ILE A 38 -9.19 -11.64 -15.46
CA ILE A 38 -9.97 -10.77 -14.56
C ILE A 38 -9.40 -9.35 -14.65
N LYS A 39 -10.22 -8.38 -15.03
CA LYS A 39 -9.85 -6.97 -14.94
C LYS A 39 -9.79 -6.56 -13.48
N ALA A 40 -8.64 -6.06 -13.05
CA ALA A 40 -8.42 -5.71 -11.65
C ALA A 40 -8.75 -4.24 -11.37
N ILE A 41 -9.07 -3.95 -10.11
CA ILE A 41 -9.05 -2.61 -9.54
C ILE A 41 -7.83 -2.56 -8.61
N ASP A 42 -6.87 -1.72 -8.95
CA ASP A 42 -5.66 -1.51 -8.18
C ASP A 42 -5.92 -0.48 -7.08
N ASN A 43 -5.92 -0.93 -5.83
CA ASN A 43 -6.36 -0.14 -4.68
C ASN A 43 -5.31 0.90 -4.20
N HIS A 44 -4.03 0.72 -4.57
CA HIS A 44 -2.95 1.56 -4.06
C HIS A 44 -1.76 1.64 -5.01
N THR A 45 -1.45 2.85 -5.46
CA THR A 45 -0.33 3.11 -6.39
C THR A 45 0.20 4.54 -6.26
N HIS A 46 1.45 4.74 -6.69
CA HIS A 46 2.11 6.04 -6.85
C HIS A 46 2.37 6.35 -8.34
N VAL A 47 1.36 6.15 -9.17
CA VAL A 47 1.46 6.30 -10.63
C VAL A 47 1.94 7.69 -11.07
N SER A 48 2.81 7.74 -12.10
CA SER A 48 3.29 9.01 -12.66
C SER A 48 2.29 9.65 -13.63
N LYS A 49 2.17 10.99 -13.57
CA LYS A 49 1.52 11.77 -14.62
C LYS A 49 2.41 11.88 -15.85
N VAL A 50 1.83 12.23 -17.00
CA VAL A 50 2.62 12.56 -18.19
C VAL A 50 3.29 13.91 -17.98
N VAL A 51 4.62 13.92 -18.08
CA VAL A 51 5.46 15.13 -17.96
C VAL A 51 6.12 15.48 -19.30
N GLY A 52 6.55 16.72 -19.46
CA GLY A 52 7.34 17.19 -20.60
C GLY A 52 8.76 16.63 -20.57
N THR A 53 9.45 16.75 -21.71
CA THR A 53 10.85 16.32 -21.83
C THR A 53 11.73 17.08 -20.82
N GLY A 54 12.42 16.37 -19.97
CA GLY A 54 13.29 16.95 -18.92
C GLY A 54 12.56 17.44 -17.66
N GLU A 55 11.24 17.30 -17.61
CA GLU A 55 10.46 17.53 -16.39
C GLU A 55 10.39 16.28 -15.51
N GLN A 56 10.22 16.47 -14.21
CA GLN A 56 10.00 15.39 -13.25
C GLN A 56 8.61 15.54 -12.63
N ASP A 57 7.92 14.43 -12.46
CA ASP A 57 6.73 14.38 -11.63
C ASP A 57 7.15 14.46 -10.15
N ARG A 58 6.68 15.47 -9.45
CA ARG A 58 6.97 15.67 -8.01
C ARG A 58 5.73 15.50 -7.14
N ASP A 59 4.58 15.25 -7.78
CA ASP A 59 3.30 15.10 -7.10
C ASP A 59 2.89 13.62 -6.92
N PHE A 60 3.75 12.68 -7.34
CA PHE A 60 3.43 11.24 -7.31
C PHE A 60 3.33 10.68 -5.89
N ASP A 61 3.91 11.37 -4.91
CA ASP A 61 3.95 10.96 -3.51
C ASP A 61 4.09 12.18 -2.59
N ALA A 62 3.57 12.08 -1.36
CA ALA A 62 3.78 13.07 -0.32
C ALA A 62 5.15 12.90 0.37
N LEU A 63 5.56 11.66 0.60
CA LEU A 63 6.79 11.28 1.30
C LEU A 63 7.69 10.40 0.42
N PRO A 64 8.13 10.90 -0.76
CA PRO A 64 8.82 10.04 -1.72
C PRO A 64 10.16 9.53 -1.19
N CYS A 65 10.38 8.23 -1.36
CA CYS A 65 11.57 7.52 -0.87
C CYS A 65 12.90 8.00 -1.50
N ASP A 66 12.84 8.72 -2.62
CA ASP A 66 14.04 9.31 -3.26
C ASP A 66 14.61 10.54 -2.52
N LEU A 67 13.91 11.02 -1.48
CA LEU A 67 14.38 12.09 -0.59
C LEU A 67 15.27 11.62 0.56
N ILE A 68 15.34 10.32 0.79
CA ILE A 68 16.02 9.74 1.93
C ILE A 68 17.08 8.71 1.48
N GLU A 69 17.91 8.29 2.40
CA GLU A 69 18.92 7.27 2.12
C GLU A 69 18.26 5.91 1.84
N ALA A 70 18.51 5.37 0.66
CA ALA A 70 17.93 4.09 0.24
C ALA A 70 18.42 2.92 1.09
N GLY A 71 17.51 2.03 1.47
CA GLY A 71 17.83 0.72 2.04
C GLY A 71 18.33 -0.27 1.00
N ALA A 72 18.58 -1.51 1.40
CA ALA A 72 18.95 -2.59 0.50
C ALA A 72 17.73 -3.13 -0.26
N ASP A 73 17.88 -3.30 -1.58
CA ASP A 73 16.86 -3.92 -2.42
C ASP A 73 16.62 -5.40 -2.05
N THR A 74 15.36 -5.80 -1.97
CA THR A 74 14.98 -7.22 -1.92
C THR A 74 15.32 -7.93 -3.23
N LEU A 75 15.30 -9.26 -3.24
CA LEU A 75 15.56 -10.02 -4.47
C LEU A 75 14.64 -9.61 -5.64
N MET A 76 13.37 -9.33 -5.33
CA MET A 76 12.37 -8.97 -6.34
C MET A 76 12.56 -7.56 -6.90
N ALA A 77 13.08 -6.63 -6.10
CA ALA A 77 13.35 -5.25 -6.51
C ALA A 77 14.67 -5.07 -7.28
N ARG A 78 15.58 -6.06 -7.22
CA ARG A 78 16.89 -5.96 -7.89
C ARG A 78 16.78 -5.95 -9.40
N PRO A 79 17.70 -5.25 -10.10
CA PRO A 79 17.74 -5.21 -11.56
C PRO A 79 17.75 -6.58 -12.24
N GLU A 80 18.29 -7.59 -11.57
CA GLU A 80 18.42 -8.96 -12.07
C GLU A 80 17.11 -9.77 -12.04
N ASN A 81 16.04 -9.25 -11.42
CA ASN A 81 14.75 -9.93 -11.40
C ASN A 81 14.30 -10.29 -12.84
N PRO A 82 14.09 -11.57 -13.15
CA PRO A 82 13.72 -12.01 -14.49
C PRO A 82 12.37 -11.43 -14.97
N GLN A 83 11.48 -11.07 -14.06
CA GLN A 83 10.18 -10.47 -14.41
C GLN A 83 10.33 -9.11 -15.10
N PHE A 84 11.40 -8.34 -14.85
CA PHE A 84 11.66 -7.11 -15.59
C PHE A 84 11.97 -7.40 -17.06
N LEU A 85 12.72 -8.47 -17.34
CA LEU A 85 12.98 -8.88 -18.72
C LEU A 85 11.68 -9.29 -19.44
N GLU A 86 10.81 -10.00 -18.75
CA GLU A 86 9.47 -10.36 -19.25
C GLU A 86 8.61 -9.11 -19.51
N ALA A 87 8.64 -8.14 -18.60
CA ALA A 87 7.97 -6.85 -18.76
C ALA A 87 8.47 -6.10 -20.00
N TRP A 88 9.78 -6.03 -20.21
CA TRP A 88 10.39 -5.38 -21.37
C TRP A 88 9.96 -6.02 -22.69
N LYS A 89 9.96 -7.36 -22.74
CA LYS A 89 9.49 -8.10 -23.91
C LYS A 89 8.00 -7.82 -24.18
N LYS A 90 7.18 -7.86 -23.14
CA LYS A 90 5.73 -7.70 -23.25
C LYS A 90 5.31 -6.28 -23.62
N LEU A 91 5.90 -5.28 -22.94
CA LEU A 91 5.49 -3.88 -23.09
C LEU A 91 6.15 -3.21 -24.32
N TYR A 92 7.40 -3.53 -24.59
CA TYR A 92 8.24 -2.78 -25.53
C TYR A 92 8.87 -3.62 -26.64
N GLY A 93 8.56 -4.92 -26.69
CA GLY A 93 9.08 -5.82 -27.74
C GLY A 93 10.60 -6.06 -27.64
N TYR A 94 11.15 -6.03 -26.42
CA TYR A 94 12.57 -6.32 -26.19
C TYR A 94 12.93 -7.70 -26.72
N LYS A 95 14.05 -7.80 -27.47
CA LYS A 95 14.37 -8.99 -28.26
C LYS A 95 15.47 -9.87 -27.66
N TYR A 96 16.11 -9.38 -26.60
CA TYR A 96 17.29 -9.99 -26.03
C TYR A 96 16.96 -10.77 -24.75
N GLU A 97 17.85 -11.70 -24.38
CA GLU A 97 17.77 -12.48 -23.14
C GLU A 97 18.76 -11.98 -22.07
N ASP A 98 19.36 -10.83 -22.29
CA ASP A 98 20.37 -10.22 -21.43
C ASP A 98 19.98 -8.78 -21.02
N ARG A 99 20.89 -8.13 -20.31
CA ARG A 99 20.79 -6.74 -19.85
C ARG A 99 22.05 -5.94 -20.26
N ASP A 100 22.61 -6.27 -21.44
CA ASP A 100 23.73 -5.49 -21.96
C ASP A 100 23.34 -4.00 -22.05
N PRO A 101 24.22 -3.08 -21.60
CA PRO A 101 23.92 -1.64 -21.61
C PRO A 101 23.53 -1.09 -22.98
N ALA A 102 24.03 -1.68 -24.08
CA ALA A 102 23.63 -1.27 -25.43
C ALA A 102 22.18 -1.70 -25.73
N HIS A 103 21.80 -2.91 -25.33
CA HIS A 103 20.45 -3.42 -25.49
C HIS A 103 19.44 -2.68 -24.59
N VAL A 104 19.82 -2.32 -23.37
CA VAL A 104 18.98 -1.50 -22.47
C VAL A 104 18.74 -0.11 -23.06
N LYS A 105 19.71 0.49 -23.78
CA LYS A 105 19.47 1.75 -24.52
C LYS A 105 18.42 1.59 -25.61
N GLU A 106 18.39 0.46 -26.30
CA GLU A 106 17.33 0.17 -27.30
C GLU A 106 15.97 0.02 -26.64
N LEU A 107 15.90 -0.62 -25.46
CA LEU A 107 14.69 -0.71 -24.65
C LEU A 107 14.16 0.69 -24.28
N ILE A 108 15.04 1.55 -23.73
CA ILE A 108 14.64 2.92 -23.31
C ILE A 108 14.11 3.70 -24.53
N ALA A 109 14.80 3.61 -25.68
CA ALA A 109 14.34 4.24 -26.90
C ALA A 109 12.99 3.71 -27.40
N ALA A 110 12.74 2.40 -27.26
CA ALA A 110 11.46 1.78 -27.59
C ALA A 110 10.34 2.26 -26.66
N ARG A 111 10.59 2.33 -25.34
CA ARG A 111 9.67 2.87 -24.35
C ARG A 111 9.33 4.34 -24.66
N GLU A 112 10.32 5.18 -24.88
CA GLU A 112 10.12 6.59 -25.22
C GLU A 112 9.31 6.76 -26.52
N LYS A 113 9.51 5.87 -27.50
CA LYS A 113 8.71 5.86 -28.72
C LYS A 113 7.23 5.59 -28.40
N VAL A 114 6.95 4.56 -27.61
CA VAL A 114 5.56 4.25 -27.17
C VAL A 114 4.96 5.43 -26.40
N MET A 115 5.71 6.03 -25.47
CA MET A 115 5.26 7.20 -24.72
C MET A 115 4.90 8.38 -25.65
N ARG A 116 5.73 8.66 -26.66
CA ARG A 116 5.43 9.71 -27.66
C ARG A 116 4.21 9.37 -28.51
N GLU A 117 4.05 8.12 -28.94
CA GLU A 117 2.92 7.66 -29.76
C GLU A 117 1.61 7.68 -28.98
N GLN A 118 1.63 7.31 -27.71
CA GLN A 118 0.45 7.32 -26.84
C GLN A 118 0.14 8.72 -26.28
N GLY A 119 1.15 9.58 -26.11
CA GLY A 119 0.96 10.92 -25.54
C GLY A 119 0.25 10.88 -24.19
N ASP A 120 -0.83 11.64 -24.05
CA ASP A 120 -1.63 11.68 -22.81
C ASP A 120 -2.38 10.37 -22.52
N HIS A 121 -2.47 9.48 -23.49
CA HIS A 121 -3.08 8.16 -23.31
C HIS A 121 -2.12 7.12 -22.72
N PHE A 122 -0.82 7.42 -22.61
CA PHE A 122 0.18 6.47 -22.14
C PHE A 122 -0.16 5.80 -20.80
N PRO A 123 -0.59 6.52 -19.74
CA PRO A 123 -0.95 5.86 -18.50
C PRO A 123 -2.13 4.88 -18.66
N ALA A 124 -3.16 5.24 -19.42
CA ALA A 124 -4.29 4.35 -19.68
C ALA A 124 -3.89 3.15 -20.54
N TRP A 125 -2.98 3.34 -21.51
CA TRP A 125 -2.40 2.26 -22.30
C TRP A 125 -1.67 1.24 -21.42
N VAL A 126 -0.91 1.71 -20.41
CA VAL A 126 -0.26 0.81 -19.44
C VAL A 126 -1.31 -0.02 -18.70
N LEU A 127 -2.38 0.59 -18.19
CA LEU A 127 -3.46 -0.15 -17.53
C LEU A 127 -4.05 -1.26 -18.43
N ASP A 128 -4.20 -0.96 -19.72
CA ASP A 128 -4.69 -1.95 -20.70
C ASP A 128 -3.71 -3.12 -20.87
N GLN A 129 -2.38 -2.86 -20.86
CA GLN A 129 -1.36 -3.92 -20.92
C GLN A 129 -1.37 -4.79 -19.65
N LEU A 130 -1.70 -4.21 -18.49
CA LEU A 130 -1.74 -4.89 -17.19
C LEU A 130 -3.10 -5.54 -16.89
N ASN A 131 -4.09 -5.39 -17.76
CA ASN A 131 -5.48 -5.80 -17.52
C ASN A 131 -6.05 -5.21 -16.20
N ILE A 132 -5.78 -3.92 -15.97
CA ILE A 132 -6.30 -3.12 -14.85
C ILE A 132 -7.41 -2.21 -15.38
N GLU A 133 -8.59 -2.27 -14.75
CA GLU A 133 -9.75 -1.45 -15.10
C GLU A 133 -9.61 -0.03 -14.53
N THR A 134 -9.29 0.04 -13.27
CA THR A 134 -9.16 1.29 -12.51
C THR A 134 -7.98 1.18 -11.54
N MET A 135 -7.25 2.28 -11.40
CA MET A 135 -6.12 2.40 -10.49
C MET A 135 -6.35 3.56 -9.53
N PHE A 136 -6.13 3.34 -8.26
CA PHE A 136 -6.19 4.38 -7.25
C PHE A 136 -4.82 5.05 -7.16
N ALA A 137 -4.79 6.31 -7.55
CA ALA A 137 -3.59 7.11 -7.63
C ALA A 137 -3.41 7.90 -6.32
N ASN A 138 -2.54 7.42 -5.44
CA ASN A 138 -2.12 8.18 -4.27
C ASN A 138 -1.16 9.27 -4.75
N ARG A 139 -1.60 10.52 -4.69
CA ARG A 139 -0.85 11.64 -5.24
C ARG A 139 -1.15 12.93 -4.49
N VAL A 140 -0.16 13.80 -4.40
CA VAL A 140 -0.38 15.17 -3.89
C VAL A 140 -1.36 15.92 -4.80
N ALA A 141 -1.19 15.77 -6.11
CA ALA A 141 -2.10 16.31 -7.11
C ALA A 141 -2.18 15.40 -8.32
N MET A 142 -3.38 15.29 -8.89
CA MET A 142 -3.57 14.65 -10.19
C MET A 142 -2.89 15.46 -11.30
N GLY A 143 -2.79 14.90 -12.49
CA GLY A 143 -2.11 15.58 -13.57
C GLY A 143 -2.44 15.02 -14.95
N ARG A 144 -1.69 15.49 -15.93
CA ARG A 144 -1.85 15.16 -17.33
C ARG A 144 -1.77 13.65 -17.57
N GLY A 145 -2.70 13.09 -18.33
CA GLY A 145 -2.79 11.68 -18.65
C GLY A 145 -3.56 10.84 -17.63
N LEU A 146 -3.78 11.33 -16.41
CA LEU A 146 -4.49 10.62 -15.35
C LEU A 146 -5.99 10.98 -15.34
N ASN A 147 -6.75 10.44 -16.29
CA ASN A 147 -8.18 10.72 -16.39
C ASN A 147 -8.99 10.00 -15.30
N ALA A 148 -10.01 10.66 -14.75
CA ALA A 148 -10.80 10.21 -13.63
C ALA A 148 -11.62 8.91 -13.85
N LEU A 149 -11.76 8.44 -15.11
CA LEU A 149 -12.43 7.17 -15.39
C LEU A 149 -11.52 5.97 -15.09
N ARG A 150 -10.21 6.15 -15.29
CA ARG A 150 -9.21 5.10 -15.13
C ARG A 150 -8.37 5.28 -13.85
N PHE A 151 -8.24 6.52 -13.35
CA PHE A 151 -7.41 6.86 -12.21
C PHE A 151 -8.26 7.59 -11.17
N ARG A 152 -8.43 7.00 -9.99
CA ARG A 152 -9.14 7.61 -8.86
C ARG A 152 -8.12 8.26 -7.93
N TRP A 153 -8.27 9.55 -7.71
CA TRP A 153 -7.38 10.29 -6.82
C TRP A 153 -7.57 9.89 -5.37
N VAL A 154 -6.47 9.56 -4.69
CA VAL A 154 -6.42 9.37 -3.24
C VAL A 154 -5.41 10.38 -2.69
N PRO A 155 -5.86 11.50 -2.11
CA PRO A 155 -5.00 12.54 -1.54
C PRO A 155 -4.33 12.09 -0.25
N PHE A 156 -3.19 12.74 0.08
CA PHE A 156 -2.45 12.56 1.32
C PHE A 156 -2.88 13.59 2.36
N ASP A 157 -3.36 13.16 3.51
CA ASP A 157 -3.91 14.04 4.54
C ASP A 157 -3.08 14.10 5.84
N ASP A 158 -1.85 13.54 5.85
CA ASP A 158 -0.92 13.65 6.98
C ASP A 158 -0.60 15.09 7.35
N ALA A 159 -0.49 15.96 6.37
CA ALA A 159 -0.25 17.38 6.57
C ALA A 159 -1.36 18.04 7.41
N LEU A 160 -2.63 17.64 7.22
CA LEU A 160 -3.75 18.15 8.01
C LEU A 160 -3.68 17.71 9.47
N MET A 161 -3.11 16.52 9.73
CA MET A 161 -2.88 16.01 11.08
C MET A 161 -1.72 16.73 11.78
N SER A 162 -0.79 17.33 11.02
CA SER A 162 0.51 17.84 11.52
C SER A 162 0.66 19.37 11.39
N PRO A 163 -0.27 20.19 11.93
CA PRO A 163 -0.19 21.64 11.78
C PRO A 163 0.87 22.29 12.66
N LEU A 164 1.38 21.61 13.69
CA LEU A 164 2.38 22.11 14.61
C LEU A 164 3.79 21.83 14.08
N ASN A 165 4.77 22.63 14.54
CA ASN A 165 6.17 22.46 14.17
C ASN A 165 6.64 21.02 14.41
N PRO A 166 7.05 20.31 13.37
CA PRO A 166 7.48 18.92 13.44
C PRO A 166 8.88 18.73 14.03
N GLU A 167 9.69 19.79 14.20
CA GLU A 167 11.08 19.65 14.67
C GLU A 167 11.21 18.88 15.98
N MET A 168 10.20 18.98 16.85
CA MET A 168 10.20 18.27 18.13
C MET A 168 9.98 16.74 18.01
N VAL A 169 9.45 16.28 16.88
CA VAL A 169 9.18 14.86 16.60
C VAL A 169 10.02 14.31 15.46
N ALA A 170 10.68 15.16 14.70
CA ALA A 170 11.58 14.80 13.61
C ALA A 170 12.97 14.41 14.15
N ASP A 171 13.04 13.29 14.84
CA ASP A 171 14.22 12.80 15.57
C ASP A 171 15.21 12.01 14.70
N THR A 172 14.88 11.71 13.45
CA THR A 172 15.75 11.05 12.47
C THR A 172 15.93 11.90 11.20
N PRO A 173 16.98 11.62 10.38
CA PRO A 173 17.12 12.28 9.08
C PRO A 173 15.91 12.14 8.18
N ASP A 174 15.33 10.92 8.10
CA ASP A 174 14.16 10.61 7.27
C ASP A 174 12.95 11.44 7.71
N LYS A 175 12.63 11.45 9.00
CA LYS A 175 11.53 12.26 9.54
C LYS A 175 11.72 13.76 9.28
N LYS A 176 12.96 14.27 9.33
CA LYS A 176 13.24 15.69 9.01
C LYS A 176 12.89 16.02 7.56
N ALA A 177 13.28 15.13 6.62
CA ALA A 177 12.98 15.29 5.21
C ALA A 177 11.45 15.25 4.99
N PHE A 178 10.77 14.26 5.54
CA PHE A 178 9.34 14.02 5.36
C PHE A 178 8.47 15.11 5.99
N TYR A 179 8.72 15.51 7.22
CA TYR A 179 8.01 16.65 7.82
C TYR A 179 8.25 17.97 7.06
N GLY A 180 9.40 18.10 6.40
CA GLY A 180 9.67 19.21 5.50
C GLY A 180 8.75 19.23 4.27
N GLN A 181 8.34 18.05 3.76
CA GLN A 181 7.35 17.93 2.68
C GLN A 181 5.94 18.19 3.21
N GLU A 182 5.57 17.59 4.36
CA GLU A 182 4.27 17.82 4.99
C GLU A 182 3.99 19.32 5.24
N ALA A 183 5.00 20.07 5.65
CA ALA A 183 4.88 21.52 5.82
C ALA A 183 4.59 22.26 4.51
N LYS A 184 5.06 21.76 3.36
CA LYS A 184 4.74 22.34 2.03
C LYS A 184 3.30 21.98 1.63
N ILE A 185 2.89 20.73 1.84
CA ILE A 185 1.54 20.25 1.53
C ILE A 185 0.51 20.99 2.40
N LEU A 186 0.81 21.20 3.70
CA LEU A 186 -0.05 21.99 4.59
C LEU A 186 -0.27 23.42 4.06
N LYS A 187 0.79 24.09 3.57
CA LYS A 187 0.64 25.42 2.98
C LYS A 187 -0.29 25.41 1.77
N THR A 188 -0.25 24.34 0.96
CA THR A 188 -1.17 24.18 -0.17
C THR A 188 -2.60 24.04 0.31
N TYR A 189 -2.88 23.22 1.35
CA TYR A 189 -4.21 23.09 1.93
C TYR A 189 -4.71 24.38 2.56
N LEU A 190 -3.87 25.09 3.33
CA LEU A 190 -4.23 26.40 3.89
C LEU A 190 -4.60 27.40 2.79
N SER A 191 -3.79 27.46 1.73
CA SER A 191 -4.04 28.35 0.59
C SER A 191 -5.34 27.99 -0.14
N ALA A 192 -5.59 26.71 -0.38
CA ALA A 192 -6.83 26.22 -1.00
C ALA A 192 -8.07 26.54 -0.15
N ALA A 193 -7.93 26.51 1.18
CA ALA A 193 -8.98 26.90 2.12
C ALA A 193 -9.13 28.44 2.27
N GLY A 194 -8.32 29.23 1.57
CA GLY A 194 -8.37 30.70 1.62
C GLY A 194 -7.87 31.30 2.93
N VAL A 195 -6.99 30.60 3.66
CA VAL A 195 -6.38 31.10 4.90
C VAL A 195 -4.89 31.34 4.69
N SER A 196 -4.38 32.47 5.23
CA SER A 196 -2.98 32.87 5.08
C SER A 196 -2.03 32.22 6.09
N GLY A 197 -2.56 31.51 7.07
CA GLY A 197 -1.82 30.83 8.14
C GLY A 197 -2.74 29.99 8.99
N LEU A 198 -2.24 29.42 10.09
CA LEU A 198 -3.05 28.62 11.00
C LEU A 198 -4.16 29.48 11.63
N PRO A 199 -5.44 29.02 11.62
CA PRO A 199 -6.50 29.60 12.41
C PRO A 199 -6.14 29.68 13.90
N ALA A 200 -6.77 30.60 14.64
CA ALA A 200 -6.40 30.87 16.04
C ALA A 200 -6.69 29.70 16.98
N THR A 201 -7.73 28.93 16.69
CA THR A 201 -8.17 27.79 17.51
C THR A 201 -8.20 26.49 16.73
N LEU A 202 -8.12 25.36 17.45
CA LEU A 202 -8.20 24.02 16.84
C LEU A 202 -9.56 23.81 16.15
N ASP A 203 -10.65 24.28 16.75
CA ASP A 203 -11.99 24.16 16.14
C ASP A 203 -12.09 24.98 14.84
N GLU A 204 -11.55 26.21 14.81
CA GLU A 204 -11.46 27.00 13.56
C GLU A 204 -10.60 26.29 12.49
N TYR A 205 -9.53 25.62 12.89
CA TYR A 205 -8.70 24.85 11.97
C TYR A 205 -9.50 23.69 11.37
N VAL A 206 -10.23 22.96 12.19
CA VAL A 206 -11.12 21.88 11.73
C VAL A 206 -12.18 22.43 10.78
N ASP A 207 -12.88 23.52 11.17
CA ASP A 207 -14.02 24.03 10.40
C ASP A 207 -13.61 24.74 9.10
N ARG A 208 -12.46 25.44 9.10
CA ARG A 208 -12.04 26.27 7.96
C ARG A 208 -11.03 25.61 7.05
N VAL A 209 -10.31 24.58 7.52
CA VAL A 209 -9.28 23.91 6.73
C VAL A 209 -9.64 22.44 6.49
N ILE A 210 -9.81 21.65 7.55
CA ILE A 210 -10.00 20.20 7.41
C ILE A 210 -11.31 19.86 6.68
N LYS A 211 -12.45 20.33 7.18
CA LYS A 211 -13.75 20.03 6.56
C LYS A 211 -13.83 20.44 5.09
N PRO A 212 -13.49 21.70 4.71
CA PRO A 212 -13.53 22.10 3.31
C PRO A 212 -12.56 21.32 2.42
N THR A 213 -11.42 20.87 2.97
CA THR A 213 -10.47 20.04 2.22
C THR A 213 -11.08 18.68 1.91
N LEU A 214 -11.63 17.96 2.91
CA LEU A 214 -12.28 16.66 2.70
C LEU A 214 -13.48 16.76 1.75
N GLU A 215 -14.33 17.79 1.90
CA GLU A 215 -15.45 18.06 0.99
C GLU A 215 -14.98 18.29 -0.45
N SER A 216 -13.88 19.04 -0.64
CA SER A 216 -13.27 19.28 -1.96
C SER A 216 -12.69 18.01 -2.57
N GLN A 217 -12.01 17.19 -1.78
CA GLN A 217 -11.46 15.90 -2.20
C GLN A 217 -12.60 14.95 -2.62
N LYS A 218 -13.67 14.84 -1.81
CA LYS A 218 -14.86 14.08 -2.16
C LYS A 218 -15.50 14.57 -3.45
N LYS A 219 -15.67 15.88 -3.59
CA LYS A 219 -16.24 16.52 -4.81
C LYS A 219 -15.36 16.25 -6.05
N ALA A 220 -14.05 16.15 -5.87
CA ALA A 220 -13.11 15.77 -6.93
C ALA A 220 -13.20 14.26 -7.30
N GLY A 221 -14.00 13.48 -6.59
CA GLY A 221 -14.23 12.06 -6.86
C GLY A 221 -13.29 11.11 -6.11
N ALA A 222 -12.60 11.58 -5.07
CA ALA A 222 -11.77 10.72 -4.23
C ALA A 222 -12.63 9.62 -3.57
N PRO A 223 -12.21 8.35 -3.64
CA PRO A 223 -12.86 7.24 -2.92
C PRO A 223 -12.35 7.11 -1.48
N ALA A 224 -11.15 7.62 -1.22
CA ALA A 224 -10.41 7.49 0.04
C ALA A 224 -9.46 8.67 0.22
N ILE A 225 -8.94 8.80 1.44
CA ILE A 225 -7.78 9.62 1.81
C ILE A 225 -6.65 8.70 2.29
N LYS A 226 -5.40 9.14 2.19
CA LYS A 226 -4.20 8.36 2.58
C LYS A 226 -3.49 9.00 3.75
N PHE A 227 -3.05 8.15 4.68
CA PHE A 227 -2.07 8.48 5.72
C PHE A 227 -0.81 7.65 5.57
N GLU A 228 0.34 8.32 5.59
CA GLU A 228 1.67 7.77 5.70
C GLU A 228 2.27 7.99 7.10
N ALA A 229 1.40 8.10 8.08
CA ALA A 229 1.74 8.42 9.46
C ALA A 229 2.87 7.54 10.05
N ALA A 230 2.99 6.28 9.59
CA ALA A 230 4.06 5.36 10.02
C ALA A 230 5.48 5.88 9.74
N TYR A 231 5.67 6.73 8.72
CA TYR A 231 6.94 7.39 8.41
C TYR A 231 7.26 8.57 9.33
N LEU A 232 6.23 9.14 9.95
CA LEU A 232 6.32 10.37 10.74
C LEU A 232 6.30 10.08 12.23
N ARG A 233 5.51 9.09 12.66
CA ARG A 233 5.29 8.74 14.06
C ARG A 233 4.82 7.29 14.20
N PRO A 234 4.88 6.67 15.40
CA PRO A 234 4.21 5.41 15.65
C PRO A 234 2.70 5.50 15.40
N LEU A 235 2.09 4.42 14.87
CA LEU A 235 0.65 4.30 14.62
C LEU A 235 -0.21 4.22 15.89
N ASN A 236 0.41 4.19 17.04
CA ASN A 236 -0.27 4.30 18.33
C ASN A 236 -0.76 5.73 18.57
N PHE A 237 -2.04 5.98 18.26
CA PHE A 237 -2.70 7.25 18.52
C PHE A 237 -3.34 7.33 19.93
N GLY A 238 -2.97 6.41 20.84
CA GLY A 238 -3.53 6.35 22.18
C GLY A 238 -5.02 5.92 22.21
N SER A 239 -5.63 5.92 23.38
CA SER A 239 -7.05 5.68 23.55
C SER A 239 -7.89 6.84 22.99
N GLN A 240 -9.21 6.65 22.90
CA GLN A 240 -10.12 7.73 22.51
C GLN A 240 -9.95 8.92 23.48
N PRO A 241 -9.61 10.13 22.98
CA PRO A 241 -9.32 11.26 23.83
C PRO A 241 -10.56 11.73 24.60
N GLY A 242 -10.44 11.84 25.91
CA GLY A 242 -11.44 12.42 26.79
C GLY A 242 -11.55 13.95 26.60
N ALA A 243 -12.50 14.59 27.33
CA ALA A 243 -12.69 16.03 27.27
C ALA A 243 -11.41 16.80 27.66
N GLN A 244 -10.70 16.36 28.70
CA GLN A 244 -9.47 16.98 29.17
C GLN A 244 -8.35 16.90 28.10
N GLU A 245 -8.14 15.75 27.47
CA GLU A 245 -7.10 15.58 26.46
C GLU A 245 -7.36 16.43 25.22
N ARG A 246 -8.63 16.56 24.81
CA ARG A 246 -9.04 17.46 23.72
C ARG A 246 -8.79 18.92 24.08
N GLU A 247 -9.11 19.33 25.30
CA GLU A 247 -8.84 20.69 25.81
C GLU A 247 -7.35 21.00 25.83
N GLU A 248 -6.53 20.05 26.29
CA GLU A 248 -5.06 20.19 26.30
C GLU A 248 -4.50 20.28 24.87
N ALA A 249 -5.01 19.47 23.92
CA ALA A 249 -4.64 19.59 22.52
C ALA A 249 -5.03 20.96 21.94
N ALA A 250 -6.24 21.46 22.22
CA ALA A 250 -6.72 22.76 21.78
C ALA A 250 -5.86 23.91 22.34
N LYS A 251 -5.47 23.85 23.62
CA LYS A 251 -4.56 24.83 24.25
C LYS A 251 -3.16 24.80 23.61
N ALA A 252 -2.60 23.60 23.36
CA ALA A 252 -1.31 23.46 22.71
C ALA A 252 -1.34 24.04 21.28
N TYR A 253 -2.38 23.73 20.52
CA TYR A 253 -2.59 24.28 19.19
C TYR A 253 -2.70 25.81 19.21
N ALA A 254 -3.58 26.40 20.04
CA ALA A 254 -3.79 27.84 20.10
C ALA A 254 -2.53 28.59 20.53
N ARG A 255 -1.75 28.05 21.48
CA ARG A 255 -0.45 28.62 21.86
C ARG A 255 0.52 28.60 20.68
N TYR A 256 0.61 27.51 19.92
CA TYR A 256 1.46 27.43 18.76
C TYR A 256 1.00 28.40 17.65
N ALA A 257 -0.29 28.44 17.35
CA ALA A 257 -0.86 29.35 16.34
C ALA A 257 -0.61 30.84 16.66
N SER A 258 -0.45 31.21 17.96
CA SER A 258 -0.08 32.54 18.40
C SER A 258 1.44 32.82 18.47
N GLY A 259 2.27 31.91 17.93
CA GLY A 259 3.73 32.06 17.88
C GLY A 259 4.51 31.45 19.06
N GLY A 260 3.84 30.69 19.93
CA GLY A 260 4.49 29.93 21.00
C GLY A 260 5.08 28.61 20.50
N ALA A 261 5.78 27.89 21.39
CA ALA A 261 6.32 26.56 21.10
C ALA A 261 5.38 25.46 21.62
N ALA A 262 5.46 24.27 20.99
CA ALA A 262 4.83 23.05 21.46
C ALA A 262 5.89 22.03 21.85
N ALA A 263 5.70 21.33 22.98
CA ALA A 263 6.55 20.20 23.39
C ALA A 263 6.22 18.95 22.56
N ARG A 264 7.12 17.94 22.57
CA ARG A 264 6.94 16.69 21.83
C ARG A 264 5.59 16.02 22.13
N GLU A 265 5.26 15.87 23.40
CA GLU A 265 4.02 15.21 23.83
C GLU A 265 2.78 15.99 23.39
N GLU A 266 2.88 17.32 23.32
CA GLU A 266 1.79 18.18 22.84
C GLU A 266 1.59 18.03 21.33
N VAL A 267 2.67 17.97 20.54
CA VAL A 267 2.60 17.70 19.11
C VAL A 267 1.92 16.36 18.85
N LEU A 268 2.39 15.29 19.51
CA LEU A 268 1.82 13.95 19.36
C LEU A 268 0.35 13.87 19.79
N ARG A 269 -0.04 14.61 20.84
CA ARG A 269 -1.43 14.70 21.31
C ARG A 269 -2.31 15.40 20.28
N VAL A 270 -1.86 16.54 19.74
CA VAL A 270 -2.60 17.26 18.69
C VAL A 270 -2.77 16.39 17.45
N GLN A 271 -1.72 15.69 17.02
CA GLN A 271 -1.80 14.74 15.92
C GLN A 271 -2.81 13.62 16.18
N ALA A 272 -2.84 13.05 17.40
CA ALA A 272 -3.78 11.98 17.74
C ALA A 272 -5.25 12.45 17.74
N VAL A 273 -5.52 13.66 18.25
CA VAL A 273 -6.85 14.26 18.21
C VAL A 273 -7.27 14.56 16.76
N LEU A 274 -6.37 15.16 15.97
CA LEU A 274 -6.66 15.51 14.58
C LEU A 274 -6.84 14.28 13.70
N PHE A 275 -6.01 13.24 13.83
CA PHE A 275 -6.17 12.00 13.09
C PHE A 275 -7.58 11.41 13.27
N ARG A 276 -8.04 11.28 14.53
CA ARG A 276 -9.39 10.76 14.80
C ARG A 276 -10.49 11.69 14.26
N THR A 277 -10.29 13.01 14.35
CA THR A 277 -11.22 13.99 13.81
C THR A 277 -11.31 13.89 12.29
N ILE A 278 -10.18 13.79 11.60
CA ILE A 278 -10.12 13.62 10.13
C ILE A 278 -10.76 12.30 9.74
N ALA A 279 -10.43 11.18 10.42
CA ALA A 279 -11.01 9.87 10.15
C ALA A 279 -12.54 9.87 10.33
N LEU A 280 -13.06 10.53 11.37
CA LEU A 280 -14.50 10.68 11.59
C LEU A 280 -15.17 11.47 10.46
N LEU A 281 -14.61 12.61 10.10
CA LEU A 281 -15.12 13.47 9.05
C LEU A 281 -15.05 12.79 7.67
N ALA A 282 -13.95 12.09 7.37
CA ALA A 282 -13.81 11.30 6.16
C ALA A 282 -14.92 10.24 6.05
N GLY A 283 -15.22 9.53 7.15
CA GLY A 283 -16.33 8.57 7.20
C GLY A 283 -17.69 9.22 6.93
N HIS A 284 -17.94 10.43 7.45
CA HIS A 284 -19.16 11.18 7.16
C HIS A 284 -19.28 11.58 5.69
N GLU A 285 -18.16 11.90 5.03
CA GLU A 285 -18.10 12.18 3.60
C GLU A 285 -18.15 10.89 2.74
N GLY A 286 -18.15 9.69 3.37
CA GLY A 286 -18.05 8.41 2.67
C GLY A 286 -16.71 8.21 1.96
N LEU A 287 -15.63 8.74 2.56
CA LEU A 287 -14.26 8.48 2.18
C LEU A 287 -13.71 7.36 3.06
N ALA A 288 -13.07 6.36 2.48
CA ALA A 288 -12.27 5.40 3.24
C ALA A 288 -10.97 6.05 3.73
N VAL A 289 -10.36 5.48 4.77
CA VAL A 289 -9.07 5.92 5.30
C VAL A 289 -8.04 4.84 5.01
N HIS A 290 -7.11 5.12 4.12
CA HIS A 290 -5.96 4.28 3.82
C HIS A 290 -4.83 4.62 4.77
N ILE A 291 -4.19 3.61 5.37
CA ILE A 291 -3.10 3.81 6.32
C ILE A 291 -1.95 2.86 5.97
N HIS A 292 -0.76 3.41 5.75
CA HIS A 292 0.46 2.63 5.60
C HIS A 292 0.73 1.79 6.86
N THR A 293 1.00 0.49 6.71
CA THR A 293 1.33 -0.42 7.80
C THR A 293 2.43 -1.40 7.40
N GLY A 294 3.27 -1.78 8.37
CA GLY A 294 4.36 -2.73 8.12
C GLY A 294 5.64 -2.05 7.65
N GLN A 295 6.36 -2.72 6.76
CA GLN A 295 7.64 -2.23 6.24
C GLN A 295 7.45 -0.95 5.43
N GLY A 296 8.44 -0.07 5.48
CA GLY A 296 8.53 1.15 4.67
C GLY A 296 9.96 1.37 4.21
N CYS A 297 10.18 2.42 3.42
CA CYS A 297 11.50 2.79 2.93
C CYS A 297 12.32 3.58 3.97
N GLY A 298 13.63 3.69 3.72
CA GLY A 298 14.57 4.45 4.53
C GLY A 298 15.30 3.63 5.59
N ASN A 299 16.48 4.12 5.96
CA ASN A 299 17.35 3.44 6.92
C ASN A 299 16.97 3.69 8.39
N TYR A 300 16.10 4.67 8.63
CA TYR A 300 15.65 5.07 9.96
C TYR A 300 14.15 4.83 10.18
N PHE A 301 13.52 3.99 9.34
CA PHE A 301 12.10 3.66 9.45
C PHE A 301 11.83 2.91 10.77
N ASP A 302 10.81 3.36 11.52
CA ASP A 302 10.40 2.73 12.78
C ASP A 302 9.42 1.58 12.52
N LEU A 303 9.96 0.41 12.19
CA LEU A 303 9.16 -0.78 11.90
C LEU A 303 8.24 -1.18 13.07
N ALA A 304 8.68 -1.02 14.32
CA ALA A 304 7.85 -1.33 15.48
C ALA A 304 6.66 -0.38 15.59
N GLY A 305 6.90 0.90 15.34
CA GLY A 305 5.84 1.92 15.31
C GLY A 305 4.86 1.78 14.15
N ALA A 306 5.24 1.09 13.08
CA ALA A 306 4.40 0.80 11.92
C ALA A 306 3.57 -0.49 12.04
N ARG A 307 3.63 -1.16 13.19
CA ARG A 307 2.90 -2.40 13.48
C ARG A 307 1.39 -2.18 13.40
N PRO A 308 0.62 -2.97 12.63
CA PRO A 308 -0.83 -2.76 12.45
C PRO A 308 -1.64 -2.76 13.74
N THR A 309 -1.25 -3.57 14.74
CA THR A 309 -1.94 -3.64 16.04
C THR A 309 -1.78 -2.38 16.88
N GLU A 310 -0.83 -1.48 16.56
CA GLU A 310 -0.77 -0.14 17.17
C GLU A 310 -2.01 0.71 16.85
N LEU A 311 -2.73 0.40 15.76
CA LEU A 311 -3.99 1.04 15.39
C LEU A 311 -5.21 0.51 16.16
N GLU A 312 -5.08 -0.55 16.97
CA GLU A 312 -6.23 -1.24 17.56
C GLU A 312 -7.15 -0.28 18.33
N SER A 313 -6.59 0.66 19.09
CA SER A 313 -7.37 1.67 19.83
C SER A 313 -8.18 2.62 18.93
N VAL A 314 -7.76 2.84 17.68
CA VAL A 314 -8.50 3.59 16.65
C VAL A 314 -9.58 2.71 16.04
N LEU A 315 -9.24 1.48 15.68
CA LEU A 315 -10.14 0.55 15.02
C LEU A 315 -11.27 0.05 15.95
N ASP A 316 -11.06 0.14 17.27
CA ASP A 316 -12.06 -0.18 18.31
C ASP A 316 -12.89 1.03 18.76
N ASP A 317 -12.58 2.24 18.27
CA ASP A 317 -13.32 3.44 18.64
C ASP A 317 -14.77 3.39 18.07
N PRO A 318 -15.80 3.35 18.93
CA PRO A 318 -17.19 3.27 18.46
C PRO A 318 -17.60 4.47 17.60
N SER A 319 -16.99 5.65 17.81
CA SER A 319 -17.28 6.84 17.01
C SER A 319 -16.80 6.72 15.56
N LEU A 320 -15.81 5.86 15.30
CA LEU A 320 -15.24 5.61 13.98
C LEU A 320 -15.85 4.39 13.27
N ARG A 321 -16.89 3.77 13.82
CA ARG A 321 -17.54 2.59 13.24
C ARG A 321 -18.09 2.83 11.84
N GLY A 322 -18.46 4.06 11.52
CA GLY A 322 -18.93 4.47 10.18
C GLY A 322 -17.82 4.71 9.16
N THR A 323 -16.56 4.72 9.59
CA THR A 323 -15.39 4.95 8.73
C THR A 323 -14.77 3.61 8.33
N ASN A 324 -14.58 3.38 7.04
CA ASN A 324 -13.84 2.21 6.55
C ASN A 324 -12.34 2.49 6.58
N PHE A 325 -11.56 1.58 7.15
CA PHE A 325 -10.11 1.62 7.19
C PHE A 325 -9.53 0.56 6.28
N VAL A 326 -8.50 0.91 5.52
CA VAL A 326 -7.71 -0.02 4.71
C VAL A 326 -6.28 -0.01 5.23
N LEU A 327 -5.84 -1.14 5.75
CA LEU A 327 -4.47 -1.37 6.19
C LEU A 327 -3.64 -1.66 4.93
N LEU A 328 -3.01 -0.62 4.38
CA LEU A 328 -2.18 -0.75 3.19
C LEU A 328 -0.96 -1.62 3.50
N HIS A 329 -0.53 -2.37 2.51
CA HIS A 329 0.56 -3.32 2.59
C HIS A 329 0.31 -4.47 3.59
N GLY A 330 -0.84 -4.44 4.29
CA GLY A 330 -1.25 -5.51 5.19
C GLY A 330 -0.18 -5.94 6.19
N GLY A 331 0.57 -4.99 6.76
CA GLY A 331 1.65 -5.28 7.70
C GLY A 331 2.87 -5.93 7.05
N ALA A 332 3.20 -5.58 5.80
CA ALA A 332 4.34 -6.10 5.05
C ALA A 332 5.59 -6.33 5.92
N GLY A 333 6.28 -7.42 5.67
CA GLY A 333 7.37 -7.89 6.52
C GLY A 333 6.87 -8.83 7.64
N PRO A 334 7.03 -8.49 8.93
CA PRO A 334 6.77 -9.45 10.02
C PRO A 334 5.32 -9.48 10.51
N TYR A 335 4.42 -8.59 10.05
CA TYR A 335 3.13 -8.35 10.72
C TYR A 335 1.91 -8.84 9.94
N THR A 336 2.07 -9.52 8.83
CA THR A 336 0.96 -9.99 7.97
C THR A 336 -0.03 -10.90 8.71
N HIS A 337 0.44 -11.71 9.66
CA HIS A 337 -0.40 -12.55 10.50
C HIS A 337 -1.33 -11.75 11.44
N GLU A 338 -0.86 -10.62 11.97
CA GLU A 338 -1.65 -9.77 12.87
C GLU A 338 -2.84 -9.13 12.14
N VAL A 339 -2.67 -8.84 10.86
CA VAL A 339 -3.71 -8.26 10.02
C VAL A 339 -4.91 -9.18 9.90
N THR A 340 -4.71 -10.50 9.88
CA THR A 340 -5.79 -11.49 9.85
C THR A 340 -6.81 -11.26 10.97
N VAL A 341 -6.35 -10.93 12.18
CA VAL A 341 -7.24 -10.66 13.32
C VAL A 341 -7.90 -9.27 13.21
N LEU A 342 -7.17 -8.27 12.72
CA LEU A 342 -7.70 -6.90 12.60
C LEU A 342 -8.81 -6.78 11.54
N ILE A 343 -8.70 -7.49 10.41
CA ILE A 343 -9.72 -7.47 9.35
C ILE A 343 -11.02 -8.22 9.74
N ALA A 344 -11.05 -8.91 10.89
CA ALA A 344 -12.28 -9.39 11.50
C ALA A 344 -13.26 -8.26 11.86
N LYS A 345 -12.74 -7.04 12.09
CA LYS A 345 -13.56 -5.86 12.40
C LYS A 345 -14.38 -5.45 11.16
N PRO A 346 -15.68 -5.10 11.31
CA PRO A 346 -16.59 -4.95 10.16
C PRO A 346 -16.19 -3.86 9.18
N ASN A 347 -15.48 -2.82 9.63
CA ASN A 347 -15.05 -1.67 8.83
C ASN A 347 -13.54 -1.64 8.55
N VAL A 348 -12.83 -2.77 8.70
CA VAL A 348 -11.40 -2.88 8.45
C VAL A 348 -11.15 -3.82 7.27
N TYR A 349 -10.28 -3.41 6.36
CA TYR A 349 -9.84 -4.12 5.16
C TYR A 349 -8.32 -4.09 5.11
N ALA A 350 -7.71 -4.95 4.30
CA ALA A 350 -6.30 -4.91 4.01
C ALA A 350 -6.03 -5.15 2.53
N ASP A 351 -5.00 -4.51 2.00
CA ASP A 351 -4.43 -4.88 0.73
C ASP A 351 -3.03 -5.50 0.92
N PHE A 352 -2.53 -6.14 -0.13
CA PHE A 352 -1.20 -6.74 -0.13
C PHE A 352 -0.25 -6.02 -1.09
N SER A 353 -0.55 -4.77 -1.41
CA SER A 353 0.35 -3.89 -2.17
C SER A 353 1.74 -3.85 -1.53
N GLU A 354 2.76 -3.45 -2.28
CA GLU A 354 4.17 -3.52 -1.87
C GLU A 354 4.68 -4.96 -1.69
N GLN A 355 3.93 -5.86 -1.04
CA GLN A 355 4.38 -7.25 -0.82
C GLN A 355 4.66 -7.98 -2.13
N ASP A 356 3.90 -7.69 -3.19
CA ASP A 356 4.10 -8.26 -4.53
C ASP A 356 5.34 -7.70 -5.26
N ALA A 357 5.90 -6.58 -4.78
CA ALA A 357 7.20 -6.06 -5.18
C ALA A 357 8.36 -6.58 -4.33
N LEU A 358 8.10 -6.95 -3.07
CA LEU A 358 9.16 -7.29 -2.11
C LEU A 358 9.47 -8.79 -2.03
N ILE A 359 8.45 -9.66 -2.15
CA ILE A 359 8.58 -11.10 -1.95
C ILE A 359 8.07 -11.91 -3.15
N PRO A 360 8.67 -13.10 -3.41
CA PRO A 360 8.28 -13.92 -4.55
C PRO A 360 6.86 -14.49 -4.41
N PRO A 361 6.19 -14.85 -5.53
CA PRO A 361 4.81 -15.34 -5.54
C PRO A 361 4.52 -16.46 -4.54
N ARG A 362 5.48 -17.36 -4.33
CA ARG A 362 5.34 -18.45 -3.35
C ARG A 362 5.21 -17.94 -1.91
N ALA A 363 6.00 -16.93 -1.55
CA ALA A 363 5.93 -16.37 -0.19
C ALA A 363 4.64 -15.57 -0.01
N LEU A 364 4.27 -14.74 -0.97
CA LEU A 364 3.03 -13.98 -0.95
C LEU A 364 1.79 -14.89 -0.94
N SER A 365 1.85 -16.06 -1.60
CA SER A 365 0.71 -17.00 -1.61
C SER A 365 0.35 -17.54 -0.22
N ALA A 366 1.32 -17.65 0.70
CA ALA A 366 1.05 -18.08 2.07
C ALA A 366 0.25 -17.00 2.84
N VAL A 367 0.60 -15.74 2.66
CA VAL A 367 -0.12 -14.60 3.24
C VAL A 367 -1.56 -14.55 2.70
N LEU A 368 -1.71 -14.62 1.38
CA LEU A 368 -3.03 -14.59 0.74
C LEU A 368 -3.89 -15.75 1.17
N ARG A 369 -3.33 -16.99 1.24
CA ARG A 369 -4.07 -18.16 1.68
C ARG A 369 -4.62 -17.94 3.08
N GLU A 370 -3.79 -17.51 4.05
CA GLU A 370 -4.23 -17.25 5.41
C GLU A 370 -5.38 -16.24 5.46
N TRP A 371 -5.27 -15.11 4.76
CA TRP A 371 -6.32 -14.10 4.76
C TRP A 371 -7.62 -14.58 4.10
N LEU A 372 -7.52 -15.36 3.03
CA LEU A 372 -8.67 -15.91 2.30
C LEU A 372 -9.41 -17.00 3.06
N GLU A 373 -8.70 -17.79 3.84
CA GLU A 373 -9.31 -18.81 4.73
C GLU A 373 -10.15 -18.18 5.84
N TRP A 374 -9.81 -16.93 6.24
CA TRP A 374 -10.51 -16.25 7.33
C TRP A 374 -11.56 -15.25 6.83
N TYR A 375 -11.17 -14.26 6.04
CA TYR A 375 -12.04 -13.13 5.67
C TYR A 375 -11.84 -12.70 4.21
N PRO A 376 -12.20 -13.51 3.24
CA PRO A 376 -11.93 -13.24 1.82
C PRO A 376 -12.57 -11.94 1.29
N GLU A 377 -13.66 -11.48 1.90
CA GLU A 377 -14.34 -10.23 1.55
C GLU A 377 -13.62 -8.97 2.04
N LYS A 378 -12.51 -9.13 2.78
CA LYS A 378 -11.72 -8.04 3.35
C LYS A 378 -10.40 -7.80 2.64
N VAL A 379 -10.04 -8.67 1.70
CA VAL A 379 -8.76 -8.64 0.99
C VAL A 379 -8.89 -7.85 -0.30
N LEU A 380 -8.00 -6.87 -0.49
CA LEU A 380 -7.95 -5.99 -1.66
C LEU A 380 -6.63 -6.20 -2.41
N TYR A 381 -6.67 -6.01 -3.73
CA TYR A 381 -5.50 -5.99 -4.59
C TYR A 381 -4.95 -4.57 -4.71
N GLY A 382 -3.64 -4.42 -4.59
CA GLY A 382 -2.88 -3.20 -4.86
C GLY A 382 -1.46 -3.57 -5.28
N THR A 383 -0.79 -2.69 -6.01
CA THR A 383 0.58 -2.92 -6.52
C THR A 383 1.64 -2.09 -5.82
N ASP A 384 1.27 -0.94 -5.28
CA ASP A 384 2.20 0.06 -4.75
C ASP A 384 3.30 0.45 -5.76
N LEU A 385 2.99 0.35 -7.06
CA LEU A 385 3.92 0.76 -8.09
C LEU A 385 4.29 2.24 -7.93
N ALA A 386 5.56 2.56 -8.13
CA ALA A 386 6.10 3.91 -8.00
C ALA A 386 7.07 4.21 -9.15
N PRO A 387 7.35 5.51 -9.43
CA PRO A 387 8.35 5.90 -10.41
C PRO A 387 9.74 5.34 -10.09
N GLY A 388 10.49 5.02 -11.14
CA GLY A 388 11.84 4.50 -11.05
C GLY A 388 12.70 4.94 -12.26
N PRO A 389 13.91 4.37 -12.41
CA PRO A 389 14.73 4.61 -13.58
C PRO A 389 14.04 4.09 -14.85
N PRO A 390 14.34 4.64 -16.04
CA PRO A 390 13.57 4.37 -17.27
C PRO A 390 13.39 2.89 -17.63
N GLU A 391 14.35 2.04 -17.29
CA GLU A 391 14.29 0.60 -17.51
C GLU A 391 13.45 -0.15 -16.47
N ARG A 392 13.13 0.50 -15.34
CA ARG A 392 12.33 -0.02 -14.23
C ARG A 392 11.38 1.04 -13.70
N ASP A 393 10.76 1.80 -14.59
CA ASP A 393 9.77 2.80 -14.19
C ASP A 393 8.43 2.14 -13.85
N TRP A 394 7.48 2.92 -13.35
CA TRP A 394 6.20 2.47 -12.81
C TRP A 394 5.44 1.46 -13.69
N ASP A 395 5.56 1.56 -15.02
CA ASP A 395 4.95 0.66 -15.99
C ASP A 395 5.58 -0.74 -15.97
N VAL A 396 6.91 -0.82 -15.83
CA VAL A 396 7.67 -2.08 -15.73
C VAL A 396 7.48 -2.70 -14.35
N ILE A 397 7.54 -1.90 -13.29
CA ILE A 397 7.24 -2.33 -11.92
C ILE A 397 5.82 -2.85 -11.85
N GLY A 398 4.83 -2.10 -12.38
CA GLY A 398 3.44 -2.50 -12.39
C GLY A 398 3.18 -3.82 -13.12
N TYR A 399 3.91 -4.09 -14.21
CA TYR A 399 3.84 -5.41 -14.84
C TYR A 399 4.35 -6.52 -13.91
N SER A 400 5.51 -6.34 -13.30
CA SER A 400 6.13 -7.32 -12.42
C SER A 400 5.27 -7.63 -11.19
N THR A 401 4.79 -6.60 -10.49
CA THR A 401 3.94 -6.74 -9.30
C THR A 401 2.61 -7.40 -9.64
N ASN A 402 1.95 -6.97 -10.71
CA ASN A 402 0.70 -7.57 -11.17
C ASN A 402 0.86 -9.06 -11.52
N GLN A 403 1.97 -9.47 -12.16
CA GLN A 403 2.27 -10.88 -12.41
C GLN A 403 2.51 -11.66 -11.12
N THR A 404 3.27 -11.09 -10.19
CA THR A 404 3.53 -11.68 -8.86
C THR A 404 2.23 -11.89 -8.10
N ALA A 405 1.39 -10.87 -8.03
CA ALA A 405 0.09 -10.91 -7.34
C ALA A 405 -0.83 -12.02 -7.89
N ARG A 406 -1.03 -12.05 -9.21
CA ARG A 406 -1.91 -13.06 -9.87
C ARG A 406 -1.38 -14.48 -9.70
N LYS A 407 -0.07 -14.66 -9.81
CA LYS A 407 0.56 -15.96 -9.60
C LYS A 407 0.48 -16.41 -8.14
N ALA A 408 0.69 -15.51 -7.19
CA ALA A 408 0.54 -15.79 -5.77
C ALA A 408 -0.91 -16.20 -5.42
N LEU A 409 -1.89 -15.47 -5.93
CA LEU A 409 -3.30 -15.78 -5.76
C LEU A 409 -3.64 -17.16 -6.36
N ALA A 410 -3.15 -17.46 -7.55
CA ALA A 410 -3.35 -18.77 -8.18
C ALA A 410 -2.73 -19.91 -7.35
N ILE A 411 -1.53 -19.72 -6.78
CA ILE A 411 -0.88 -20.72 -5.90
C ILE A 411 -1.72 -20.94 -4.64
N ALA A 412 -2.15 -19.86 -3.97
CA ALA A 412 -2.98 -19.93 -2.77
C ALA A 412 -4.27 -20.72 -3.02
N LEU A 413 -5.02 -20.32 -4.03
CA LEU A 413 -6.29 -20.97 -4.38
C LEU A 413 -6.12 -22.41 -4.86
N THR A 414 -5.03 -22.73 -5.59
CA THR A 414 -4.69 -24.11 -5.96
C THR A 414 -4.41 -24.95 -4.71
N GLY A 415 -3.70 -24.40 -3.72
CA GLY A 415 -3.48 -25.09 -2.44
C GLY A 415 -4.79 -25.40 -1.72
N MET A 416 -5.67 -24.42 -1.58
CA MET A 416 -6.98 -24.59 -0.94
C MET A 416 -7.87 -25.63 -1.69
N MET A 417 -7.81 -25.67 -3.02
CA MET A 417 -8.50 -26.71 -3.80
C MET A 417 -7.93 -28.11 -3.56
N ASN A 418 -6.59 -28.22 -3.53
CA ASN A 418 -5.91 -29.51 -3.32
C ASN A 418 -6.18 -30.08 -1.92
N ASP A 419 -6.33 -29.21 -0.92
CA ASP A 419 -6.66 -29.57 0.45
C ASP A 419 -8.18 -29.85 0.63
N GLY A 420 -8.98 -29.62 -0.42
CA GLY A 420 -10.43 -29.88 -0.39
C GLY A 420 -11.24 -28.83 0.36
N GLU A 421 -10.67 -27.66 0.63
CA GLU A 421 -11.31 -26.56 1.35
C GLU A 421 -12.32 -25.80 0.47
N ILE A 422 -12.02 -25.68 -0.83
CA ILE A 422 -12.86 -24.98 -1.80
C ILE A 422 -12.98 -25.75 -3.13
N THR A 423 -14.08 -25.49 -3.86
CA THR A 423 -14.23 -25.96 -5.25
C THR A 423 -13.52 -25.01 -6.21
N ARG A 424 -13.38 -25.42 -7.48
CA ARG A 424 -12.84 -24.56 -8.54
C ARG A 424 -13.71 -23.31 -8.77
N GLU A 425 -15.03 -23.46 -8.74
CA GLU A 425 -15.97 -22.35 -8.89
C GLU A 425 -15.76 -21.33 -7.77
N ARG A 426 -15.57 -21.80 -6.53
CA ARG A 426 -15.29 -20.93 -5.38
C ARG A 426 -13.93 -20.27 -5.51
N ALA A 427 -12.90 -20.96 -6.00
CA ALA A 427 -11.59 -20.36 -6.27
C ALA A 427 -11.67 -19.19 -7.26
N LEU A 428 -12.43 -19.32 -8.35
CA LEU A 428 -12.66 -18.25 -9.31
C LEU A 428 -13.48 -17.09 -8.73
N GLU A 429 -14.46 -17.39 -7.88
CA GLU A 429 -15.20 -16.36 -7.16
C GLU A 429 -14.27 -15.56 -6.23
N LEU A 430 -13.44 -16.23 -5.42
CA LEU A 430 -12.47 -15.58 -4.55
C LEU A 430 -11.47 -14.73 -5.34
N ALA A 431 -11.02 -15.21 -6.49
CA ALA A 431 -10.13 -14.44 -7.36
C ALA A 431 -10.79 -13.15 -7.85
N ARG A 432 -12.06 -13.17 -8.25
CA ARG A 432 -12.81 -11.97 -8.62
C ARG A 432 -13.01 -11.03 -7.43
N MET A 433 -13.33 -11.57 -6.26
CA MET A 433 -13.47 -10.79 -5.03
C MET A 433 -12.19 -9.98 -4.75
N VAL A 434 -11.04 -10.64 -4.68
CA VAL A 434 -9.74 -10.03 -4.37
C VAL A 434 -9.35 -9.00 -5.41
N LEU A 435 -9.41 -9.36 -6.69
CA LEU A 435 -8.92 -8.51 -7.76
C LEU A 435 -9.85 -7.34 -8.10
N ARG A 436 -11.14 -7.43 -7.74
CA ARG A 436 -12.11 -6.43 -8.22
C ARG A 436 -13.30 -6.19 -7.28
N GLU A 437 -14.05 -7.24 -6.92
CA GLU A 437 -15.40 -7.08 -6.38
C GLU A 437 -15.41 -6.50 -4.97
N ASN A 438 -14.41 -6.84 -4.14
CA ASN A 438 -14.25 -6.25 -2.80
C ASN A 438 -14.02 -4.75 -2.87
N ALA A 439 -13.16 -4.29 -3.79
CA ALA A 439 -12.94 -2.86 -4.00
C ALA A 439 -14.22 -2.17 -4.51
N MET A 440 -14.92 -2.76 -5.47
CA MET A 440 -16.20 -2.22 -5.96
C MET A 440 -17.21 -2.03 -4.82
N LYS A 441 -17.33 -3.04 -3.95
CA LYS A 441 -18.26 -3.00 -2.80
C LYS A 441 -17.83 -1.94 -1.78
N LEU A 442 -16.53 -1.93 -1.41
CA LEU A 442 -16.00 -1.00 -0.41
C LEU A 442 -16.20 0.46 -0.81
N TYR A 443 -15.89 0.81 -2.06
CA TYR A 443 -15.92 2.19 -2.55
C TYR A 443 -17.21 2.58 -3.29
N GLY A 444 -18.21 1.69 -3.32
CA GLY A 444 -19.47 1.95 -3.98
C GLY A 444 -19.35 2.18 -5.49
N MET A 445 -18.37 1.55 -6.13
CA MET A 445 -18.15 1.64 -7.58
C MET A 445 -19.18 0.79 -8.33
N ARG A 446 -19.59 1.28 -9.52
CA ARG A 446 -20.60 0.62 -10.38
C ARG A 446 -19.98 0.19 -11.70
#